data_9f8f0f413b7984697ef786a0162cd93e
#
_entry.id   9f8f0f413b7984697ef786a0162cd93e
#
_cell.length_a   1.000
_cell.length_b   1.000
_cell.length_c   1.000
_cell.angle_alpha   90.00
_cell.angle_beta   90.00
_cell.angle_gamma   90.00
#
_symmetry.space_group_name_H-M   'P 1'
#
loop_
_entity.id
_entity.type
_entity.pdbx_description
1 polymer ?
#
loop_
_entity_poly.entity_id
_entity_poly.type
_entity_poly.pdbx_seq_one_letter_code
_entity_poly.pdbx_strand_id
1 'polypeptide(L)'
;MHEFENFNFKFSIVETDTLPETLKSLFISEMSSIDKIIVDHYLSLQFSDTKYFVLNQEDLDIGYGFGAIENGFLTIYELFVIPKYRELGFGTQIFNYIRNFTKINKLKIRSITLPSDRTGKNFYESNLITARALVMEEKRENSRYRP
;
A
#
# COMPACT_ATOMS: atom_id res chain seq x y z
N MET A 1 -16.88 7.98 0.12
CA MET A 1 -16.92 6.75 0.94
C MET A 1 -17.59 5.63 0.14
N HIS A 2 -17.05 4.44 0.24
CA HIS A 2 -17.57 3.23 -0.39
C HIS A 2 -17.97 2.23 0.69
N GLU A 3 -19.24 1.85 0.73
CA GLU A 3 -19.74 0.86 1.68
C GLU A 3 -20.05 -0.45 0.95
N PHE A 4 -19.76 -1.58 1.57
CA PHE A 4 -20.08 -2.88 1.02
C PHE A 4 -20.27 -3.92 2.12
N GLU A 5 -20.93 -5.02 1.80
CA GLU A 5 -21.08 -6.16 2.70
C GLU A 5 -20.28 -7.33 2.17
N ASN A 6 -19.63 -8.06 3.07
CA ASN A 6 -18.93 -9.29 2.77
C ASN A 6 -18.92 -10.18 4.01
N PHE A 7 -19.11 -11.49 3.84
CA PHE A 7 -19.15 -12.45 4.96
C PHE A 7 -20.17 -12.06 6.04
N ASN A 8 -21.30 -11.44 5.66
CA ASN A 8 -22.34 -10.94 6.56
C ASN A 8 -21.89 -9.80 7.48
N PHE A 9 -20.79 -9.14 7.17
CA PHE A 9 -20.29 -7.96 7.88
C PHE A 9 -20.31 -6.73 6.98
N LYS A 10 -20.43 -5.58 7.59
CA LYS A 10 -20.40 -4.30 6.88
C LYS A 10 -19.00 -3.72 6.92
N PHE A 11 -18.55 -3.25 5.76
CA PHE A 11 -17.24 -2.64 5.57
C PHE A 11 -17.41 -1.28 4.90
N SER A 12 -16.44 -0.42 5.13
CA SER A 12 -16.36 0.84 4.42
C SER A 12 -14.91 1.17 4.07
N ILE A 13 -14.73 1.89 2.96
CA ILE A 13 -13.44 2.48 2.60
C ILE A 13 -13.66 3.98 2.53
N VAL A 14 -12.82 4.73 3.22
CA VAL A 14 -12.91 6.18 3.25
C VAL A 14 -11.52 6.77 2.98
N GLU A 15 -11.49 7.83 2.17
CA GLU A 15 -10.26 8.63 2.01
C GLU A 15 -10.17 9.65 3.13
N THR A 16 -8.98 9.80 3.69
CA THR A 16 -8.74 10.68 4.82
C THR A 16 -7.29 11.18 4.82
N ASP A 17 -7.07 12.30 5.48
CA ASP A 17 -5.73 12.80 5.74
C ASP A 17 -5.19 12.31 7.09
N THR A 18 -6.02 11.60 7.86
CA THR A 18 -5.66 11.09 9.18
C THR A 18 -4.86 9.79 9.09
N LEU A 19 -3.72 9.76 9.73
CA LEU A 19 -2.85 8.58 9.80
C LEU A 19 -3.51 7.48 10.65
N PRO A 20 -3.70 6.27 10.10
CA PRO A 20 -4.14 5.12 10.88
C PRO A 20 -2.97 4.52 11.65
N GLU A 21 -2.63 5.11 12.79
CA GLU A 21 -1.37 4.85 13.51
C GLU A 21 -1.10 3.38 13.83
N THR A 22 -2.10 2.65 14.31
CA THR A 22 -1.95 1.23 14.65
C THR A 22 -1.58 0.41 13.42
N LEU A 23 -2.30 0.62 12.31
CA LEU A 23 -2.03 -0.09 11.05
C LEU A 23 -0.67 0.30 10.48
N LYS A 24 -0.32 1.57 10.55
CA LYS A 24 0.99 2.06 10.08
C LYS A 24 2.13 1.40 10.83
N SER A 25 2.01 1.28 12.15
CA SER A 25 3.03 0.61 12.97
C SER A 25 3.19 -0.86 12.59
N LEU A 26 2.10 -1.56 12.34
CA LEU A 26 2.14 -2.95 11.90
C LEU A 26 2.79 -3.10 10.52
N PHE A 27 2.45 -2.21 9.59
CA PHE A 27 3.07 -2.19 8.26
C PHE A 27 4.57 -2.00 8.35
N ILE A 28 5.03 -1.00 9.12
CA ILE A 28 6.45 -0.71 9.28
C ILE A 28 7.20 -1.88 9.91
N SER A 29 6.62 -2.53 10.91
CA SER A 29 7.19 -3.71 11.53
C SER A 29 7.37 -4.85 10.51
N GLU A 30 6.35 -5.12 9.70
CA GLU A 30 6.41 -6.17 8.69
C GLU A 30 7.45 -5.88 7.61
N MET A 31 7.44 -4.66 7.07
CA MET A 31 8.39 -4.28 6.02
C MET A 31 9.82 -4.21 6.53
N SER A 32 10.03 -3.78 7.78
CA SER A 32 11.36 -3.74 8.39
C SER A 32 11.96 -5.14 8.55
N SER A 33 11.13 -6.17 8.70
CA SER A 33 11.59 -7.55 8.71
C SER A 33 12.10 -8.02 7.34
N ILE A 34 11.67 -7.36 6.26
CA ILE A 34 12.12 -7.64 4.89
C ILE A 34 13.37 -6.84 4.55
N ASP A 35 13.34 -5.52 4.75
CA ASP A 35 14.47 -4.64 4.44
C ASP A 35 14.43 -3.37 5.31
N LYS A 36 15.05 -3.46 6.48
CA LYS A 36 15.06 -2.35 7.43
C LYS A 36 15.77 -1.10 6.90
N ILE A 37 16.84 -1.26 6.13
CA ILE A 37 17.63 -0.13 5.64
C ILE A 37 16.77 0.74 4.69
N ILE A 38 16.08 0.09 3.76
CA ILE A 38 15.20 0.83 2.83
C ILE A 38 14.01 1.43 3.56
N VAL A 39 13.44 0.72 4.54
CA VAL A 39 12.33 1.25 5.32
C VAL A 39 12.75 2.47 6.14
N ASP A 40 13.92 2.44 6.78
CA ASP A 40 14.43 3.59 7.53
C ASP A 40 14.63 4.81 6.61
N HIS A 41 15.14 4.57 5.40
CA HIS A 41 15.25 5.63 4.39
C HIS A 41 13.86 6.16 3.98
N TYR A 42 12.94 5.26 3.69
CA TYR A 42 11.57 5.61 3.32
C TYR A 42 10.90 6.49 4.39
N LEU A 43 11.08 6.15 5.66
CA LEU A 43 10.50 6.90 6.77
C LEU A 43 11.07 8.32 6.91
N SER A 44 12.27 8.57 6.35
CA SER A 44 12.89 9.89 6.34
C SER A 44 12.35 10.78 5.23
N LEU A 45 11.65 10.22 4.24
CA LEU A 45 11.11 10.98 3.12
C LEU A 45 9.90 11.81 3.56
N GLN A 46 9.76 12.97 2.93
CA GLN A 46 8.60 13.82 3.13
C GLN A 46 7.78 13.86 1.85
N PHE A 47 6.48 13.71 2.00
CA PHE A 47 5.55 13.76 0.87
C PHE A 47 4.63 14.96 1.04
N SER A 48 4.29 15.62 -0.07
CA SER A 48 3.21 16.59 -0.14
C SER A 48 2.00 15.93 -0.82
N ASP A 49 0.82 16.47 -0.57
CA ASP A 49 -0.42 16.00 -1.20
C ASP A 49 -0.66 14.49 -1.01
N THR A 50 -0.74 14.09 0.24
CA THR A 50 -0.90 12.68 0.65
C THR A 50 -2.35 12.33 0.93
N LYS A 51 -2.69 11.03 0.76
CA LYS A 51 -4.00 10.48 1.07
C LYS A 51 -3.85 9.12 1.72
N TYR A 52 -4.69 8.86 2.72
CA TYR A 52 -4.93 7.53 3.27
C TYR A 52 -6.29 7.04 2.82
N PHE A 53 -6.36 5.77 2.46
CA PHE A 53 -7.61 5.09 2.08
C PHE A 53 -7.79 3.97 3.11
N VAL A 54 -8.67 4.17 4.07
CA VAL A 54 -8.77 3.27 5.22
C VAL A 54 -9.97 2.34 5.06
N LEU A 55 -9.70 1.05 5.16
CA LEU A 55 -10.72 0.01 5.17
C LEU A 55 -11.12 -0.28 6.61
N ASN A 56 -12.39 -0.18 6.87
CA ASN A 56 -12.96 -0.28 8.19
C ASN A 56 -14.05 -1.35 8.23
N GLN A 57 -14.06 -2.17 9.27
CA GLN A 57 -15.16 -3.06 9.58
C GLN A 57 -15.88 -2.49 10.80
N GLU A 58 -17.03 -1.84 10.56
CA GLU A 58 -17.74 -1.09 11.62
C GLU A 58 -16.81 -0.05 12.26
N ASP A 59 -16.36 -0.23 13.50
CA ASP A 59 -15.47 0.72 14.18
C ASP A 59 -14.01 0.27 14.20
N LEU A 60 -13.65 -0.81 13.51
CA LEU A 60 -12.31 -1.37 13.51
C LEU A 60 -11.60 -1.14 12.19
N ASP A 61 -10.44 -0.46 12.23
CA ASP A 61 -9.58 -0.31 11.07
C ASP A 61 -8.85 -1.64 10.79
N ILE A 62 -9.02 -2.20 9.59
CA ILE A 62 -8.46 -3.50 9.24
C ILE A 62 -7.47 -3.45 8.07
N GLY A 63 -7.38 -2.33 7.38
CA GLY A 63 -6.43 -2.17 6.29
C GLY A 63 -6.39 -0.74 5.79
N TYR A 64 -5.37 -0.42 5.00
CA TYR A 64 -5.27 0.90 4.39
C TYR A 64 -4.36 0.90 3.18
N GLY A 65 -4.53 1.93 2.35
CA GLY A 65 -3.56 2.34 1.36
C GLY A 65 -3.08 3.74 1.66
N PHE A 66 -1.82 4.02 1.37
CA PHE A 66 -1.24 5.35 1.47
C PHE A 66 -0.58 5.73 0.16
N GLY A 67 -0.90 6.90 -0.35
CA GLY A 67 -0.32 7.41 -1.58
C GLY A 67 -0.06 8.90 -1.54
N ALA A 68 0.75 9.35 -2.48
CA ALA A 68 1.05 10.75 -2.70
C ALA A 68 0.78 11.10 -4.16
N ILE A 69 0.26 12.30 -4.38
CA ILE A 69 -0.04 12.80 -5.72
C ILE A 69 1.11 13.70 -6.16
N GLU A 70 1.71 13.36 -7.30
CA GLU A 70 2.86 14.08 -7.84
C GLU A 70 2.93 13.89 -9.35
N ASN A 71 3.10 14.97 -10.08
CA ASN A 71 3.30 14.97 -11.54
C ASN A 71 2.23 14.18 -12.32
N GLY A 72 0.97 14.28 -11.91
CA GLY A 72 -0.13 13.60 -12.57
C GLY A 72 -0.30 12.13 -12.20
N PHE A 73 0.48 11.65 -11.22
CA PHE A 73 0.37 10.30 -10.69
C PHE A 73 -0.08 10.32 -9.24
N LEU A 74 -0.88 9.32 -8.87
CA LEU A 74 -0.97 8.89 -7.47
C LEU A 74 -0.07 7.67 -7.34
N THR A 75 0.95 7.78 -6.50
CA THR A 75 1.88 6.68 -6.21
C THR A 75 1.49 6.05 -4.88
N ILE A 76 1.16 4.76 -4.92
CA ILE A 76 0.86 3.97 -3.73
C ILE A 76 2.18 3.53 -3.12
N TYR A 77 2.47 3.98 -1.91
CA TYR A 77 3.66 3.60 -1.16
C TYR A 77 3.38 2.49 -0.16
N GLU A 78 2.17 2.42 0.35
CA GLU A 78 1.79 1.44 1.37
C GLU A 78 0.42 0.87 1.02
N LEU A 79 0.29 -0.44 1.12
CA LEU A 79 -0.98 -1.15 1.00
C LEU A 79 -0.93 -2.32 1.98
N PHE A 80 -1.78 -2.28 2.99
CA PHE A 80 -1.69 -3.20 4.12
C PHE A 80 -3.06 -3.64 4.57
N VAL A 81 -3.20 -4.94 4.83
CA VAL A 81 -4.37 -5.54 5.47
C VAL A 81 -3.84 -6.36 6.64
N ILE A 82 -4.46 -6.25 7.81
CA ILE A 82 -4.00 -7.03 8.97
C ILE A 82 -4.05 -8.54 8.66
N PRO A 83 -3.09 -9.33 9.19
CA PRO A 83 -2.91 -10.71 8.74
C PRO A 83 -4.16 -11.58 8.74
N LYS A 84 -4.99 -11.50 9.77
CA LYS A 84 -6.18 -12.34 9.86
C LYS A 84 -7.27 -12.03 8.83
N TYR A 85 -7.18 -10.89 8.13
CA TYR A 85 -8.12 -10.51 7.08
C TYR A 85 -7.54 -10.67 5.68
N ARG A 86 -6.34 -11.24 5.55
CA ARG A 86 -5.69 -11.47 4.26
C ARG A 86 -6.31 -12.63 3.50
N GLU A 87 -6.07 -12.66 2.18
CA GLU A 87 -6.57 -13.69 1.26
C GLU A 87 -8.10 -13.73 1.14
N LEU A 88 -8.77 -12.66 1.53
CA LEU A 88 -10.22 -12.50 1.46
C LEU A 88 -10.65 -11.43 0.44
N GLY A 89 -9.71 -10.91 -0.34
CA GLY A 89 -10.00 -9.91 -1.37
C GLY A 89 -10.01 -8.46 -0.87
N PHE A 90 -9.66 -8.17 0.37
CA PHE A 90 -9.71 -6.82 0.90
C PHE A 90 -8.65 -5.90 0.30
N GLY A 91 -7.45 -6.40 0.03
CA GLY A 91 -6.43 -5.63 -0.67
C GLY A 91 -6.92 -5.17 -2.04
N THR A 92 -7.60 -6.05 -2.78
CA THR A 92 -8.21 -5.73 -4.07
C THR A 92 -9.31 -4.69 -3.92
N GLN A 93 -10.12 -4.75 -2.88
CA GLN A 93 -11.14 -3.73 -2.61
C GLN A 93 -10.51 -2.35 -2.40
N ILE A 94 -9.47 -2.26 -1.60
CA ILE A 94 -8.75 -1.00 -1.38
C ILE A 94 -8.15 -0.50 -2.70
N PHE A 95 -7.47 -1.38 -3.44
CA PHE A 95 -6.82 -1.02 -4.69
C PHE A 95 -7.85 -0.51 -5.73
N ASN A 96 -8.99 -1.18 -5.86
CA ASN A 96 -10.03 -0.76 -6.78
C ASN A 96 -10.63 0.59 -6.40
N TYR A 97 -10.75 0.86 -5.10
CA TYR A 97 -11.18 2.19 -4.64
C TYR A 97 -10.17 3.26 -5.05
N ILE A 98 -8.88 3.00 -4.85
CA ILE A 98 -7.81 3.94 -5.24
C ILE A 98 -7.80 4.13 -6.75
N ARG A 99 -7.96 3.06 -7.54
CA ARG A 99 -8.02 3.15 -9.00
C ARG A 99 -9.19 4.03 -9.45
N ASN A 100 -10.35 3.87 -8.82
CA ASN A 100 -11.51 4.70 -9.13
C ASN A 100 -11.27 6.16 -8.75
N PHE A 101 -10.64 6.41 -7.60
CA PHE A 101 -10.24 7.75 -7.18
C PHE A 101 -9.30 8.39 -8.22
N THR A 102 -8.32 7.67 -8.73
CA THR A 102 -7.41 8.19 -9.74
C THR A 102 -8.14 8.52 -11.04
N LYS A 103 -9.09 7.69 -11.47
CA LYS A 103 -9.88 7.96 -12.66
C LYS A 103 -10.73 9.23 -12.53
N ILE A 104 -11.41 9.40 -11.40
CA ILE A 104 -12.23 10.58 -11.14
C ILE A 104 -11.38 11.84 -11.13
N ASN A 105 -10.19 11.78 -10.57
CA ASN A 105 -9.28 12.92 -10.44
C ASN A 105 -8.32 13.07 -11.63
N LYS A 106 -8.50 12.29 -12.69
CA LYS A 106 -7.69 12.32 -13.91
C LYS A 106 -6.21 12.12 -13.64
N LEU A 107 -5.91 11.22 -12.71
CA LEU A 107 -4.55 10.82 -12.34
C LEU A 107 -4.22 9.46 -12.94
N LYS A 108 -2.93 9.22 -13.13
CA LYS A 108 -2.41 7.89 -13.40
C LYS A 108 -2.03 7.22 -12.09
N ILE A 109 -2.11 5.90 -12.03
CA ILE A 109 -1.78 5.14 -10.84
C ILE A 109 -0.43 4.45 -11.01
N ARG A 110 0.38 4.48 -9.96
CA ARG A 110 1.60 3.66 -9.87
C ARG A 110 1.78 3.18 -8.44
N SER A 111 2.65 2.21 -8.23
CA SER A 111 2.97 1.72 -6.89
C SER A 111 4.45 1.45 -6.77
N ILE A 112 4.94 1.45 -5.53
CA ILE A 112 6.31 1.09 -5.19
C ILE A 112 6.24 -0.03 -4.17
N THR A 113 7.03 -1.08 -4.41
CA THR A 113 7.12 -2.22 -3.49
C THR A 113 8.57 -2.72 -3.47
N LEU A 114 8.95 -3.40 -2.39
CA LEU A 114 10.28 -3.99 -2.27
C LEU A 114 10.41 -5.19 -3.22
N PRO A 115 11.57 -5.37 -3.89
CA PRO A 115 11.79 -6.55 -4.73
C PRO A 115 11.64 -7.87 -3.97
N SER A 116 11.98 -7.87 -2.68
CA SER A 116 11.88 -9.04 -1.81
C SER A 116 10.47 -9.28 -1.26
N ASP A 117 9.58 -8.34 -1.44
CA ASP A 117 8.17 -8.49 -1.08
C ASP A 117 7.41 -9.11 -2.24
N ARG A 118 7.52 -10.44 -2.38
CA ARG A 118 6.88 -11.18 -3.48
C ARG A 118 5.36 -11.09 -3.41
N THR A 119 4.79 -11.09 -2.22
CA THR A 119 3.34 -10.99 -2.04
C THR A 119 2.83 -9.65 -2.59
N GLY A 120 3.48 -8.55 -2.23
CA GLY A 120 3.12 -7.23 -2.75
C GLY A 120 3.32 -7.13 -4.26
N LYS A 121 4.46 -7.60 -4.76
CA LYS A 121 4.76 -7.59 -6.19
C LYS A 121 3.71 -8.38 -6.99
N ASN A 122 3.41 -9.59 -6.55
CA ASN A 122 2.42 -10.44 -7.21
C ASN A 122 1.02 -9.82 -7.15
N PHE A 123 0.67 -9.19 -6.05
CA PHE A 123 -0.59 -8.48 -5.92
C PHE A 123 -0.72 -7.38 -6.97
N TYR A 124 0.30 -6.53 -7.10
CA TYR A 124 0.26 -5.45 -8.08
C TYR A 124 0.23 -5.98 -9.51
N GLU A 125 1.03 -6.98 -9.83
CA GLU A 125 1.04 -7.58 -11.18
C GLU A 125 -0.32 -8.20 -11.52
N SER A 126 -0.99 -8.86 -10.59
CA SER A 126 -2.32 -9.42 -10.81
C SER A 126 -3.39 -8.33 -11.02
N ASN A 127 -3.11 -7.10 -10.58
CA ASN A 127 -3.98 -5.95 -10.79
C ASN A 127 -3.50 -5.05 -11.94
N LEU A 128 -2.71 -5.60 -12.86
CA LEU A 128 -2.25 -4.96 -14.10
C LEU A 128 -1.27 -3.79 -13.86
N ILE A 129 -0.56 -3.81 -12.76
CA ILE A 129 0.54 -2.90 -12.47
C ILE A 129 1.84 -3.66 -12.70
N THR A 130 2.61 -3.27 -13.69
CA THR A 130 3.85 -3.96 -14.07
C THR A 130 5.07 -3.14 -13.69
N ALA A 131 6.19 -3.83 -13.44
CA ALA A 131 7.43 -3.16 -13.09
C ALA A 131 7.95 -2.32 -14.27
N ARG A 132 8.22 -1.03 -14.03
CA ARG A 132 8.71 -0.09 -15.04
C ARG A 132 10.11 0.42 -14.76
N ALA A 133 10.54 0.35 -13.49
CA ALA A 133 11.87 0.82 -13.07
C ALA A 133 12.32 0.04 -11.85
N LEU A 134 13.63 -0.05 -11.67
CA LEU A 134 14.24 -0.64 -10.49
C LEU A 134 15.17 0.38 -9.84
N VAL A 135 15.16 0.44 -8.52
CA VAL A 135 16.15 1.20 -7.76
C VAL A 135 17.37 0.30 -7.56
N MET A 136 18.50 0.73 -8.09
CA MET A 136 19.75 -0.02 -8.04
C MET A 136 20.69 0.67 -7.07
N GLU A 137 21.34 -0.10 -6.22
CA GLU A 137 22.33 0.44 -5.26
C GLU A 137 23.49 -0.53 -5.09
N GLU A 138 24.54 -0.07 -4.41
CA GLU A 138 25.71 -0.89 -4.13
C GLU A 138 25.31 -2.16 -3.39
N LYS A 139 25.91 -3.30 -3.75
CA LYS A 139 25.64 -4.57 -3.09
C LYS A 139 26.04 -4.49 -1.62
N ARG A 140 25.13 -4.92 -0.74
CA ARG A 140 25.40 -4.96 0.70
C ARG A 140 26.24 -6.18 1.04
N GLU A 141 27.20 -6.01 1.96
CA GLU A 141 28.19 -7.02 2.29
C GLU A 141 27.57 -8.36 2.71
N ASN A 142 26.52 -8.34 3.53
CA ASN A 142 25.87 -9.56 4.05
C ASN A 142 24.58 -9.92 3.31
N SER A 143 24.41 -9.44 2.08
CA SER A 143 23.21 -9.70 1.30
C SER A 143 23.13 -11.15 0.86
N ARG A 144 21.98 -11.78 1.05
CA ARG A 144 21.67 -13.10 0.51
C ARG A 144 21.06 -13.04 -0.88
N TYR A 145 20.88 -11.85 -1.41
CA TYR A 145 20.29 -11.64 -2.72
C TYR A 145 21.17 -12.27 -3.82
N ARG A 146 20.53 -12.95 -4.75
CA ARG A 146 21.16 -13.51 -5.94
C ARG A 146 20.58 -12.83 -7.16
N PRO A 147 21.40 -12.22 -8.00
CA PRO A 147 20.91 -11.61 -9.23
C PRO A 147 20.31 -12.62 -10.18
#